data_ab2c9a7427de4edb25415605ea348e67
#
_entry.id   ab2c9a7427de4edb25415605ea348e67
#
_cell.length_a   1.000
_cell.length_b   1.000
_cell.length_c   1.000
_cell.angle_alpha   90.00
_cell.angle_beta   90.00
_cell.angle_gamma   90.00
#
_symmetry.space_group_name_H-M   'P 1'
#
loop_
_entity.id
_entity.type
_entity.pdbx_description
1 polymer ?
#
loop_
_entity_poly.entity_id
_entity_poly.type
_entity_poly.pdbx_seq_one_letter_code
_entity_poly.pdbx_strand_id
1 'polypeptide(L)'
;MILNVNTEIFEEFLGDYTGFFTGSFIAKKKKLNQKTTSNYLQDLEKKGILKSKTQGKNKNYFLNLENKEIVKNFILAIEHLRTIEFYEKNLVIKEISEKIKEHIKGSALIFGSYAKGTQKKDSDLDIFIIGGCNENEIEKISNLYNIEINLKVYSKFKKDILTKEAIKNHIFIKNAEQIIEEILNDNY
;
A
#
# COMPACT_ATOMS: atom_id res chain seq x y z
N MET A 1 10.04 2.13 23.57
CA MET A 1 10.95 1.70 22.48
C MET A 1 10.21 1.93 21.16
N ILE A 2 10.57 2.98 20.46
CA ILE A 2 9.98 3.31 19.15
C ILE A 2 10.34 2.17 18.22
N LEU A 3 9.34 1.60 17.53
CA LEU A 3 9.54 0.62 16.45
C LEU A 3 10.53 1.23 15.46
N ASN A 4 11.69 0.62 15.27
CA ASN A 4 12.53 0.95 14.12
C ASN A 4 11.81 0.43 12.88
N VAL A 5 11.00 1.30 12.28
CA VAL A 5 10.13 0.94 11.14
C VAL A 5 10.97 1.08 9.88
N ASN A 6 11.25 -0.03 9.23
CA ASN A 6 11.86 -0.04 7.91
C ASN A 6 10.78 -0.33 6.87
N THR A 7 10.21 0.74 6.29
CA THR A 7 9.14 0.67 5.30
C THR A 7 9.55 -0.15 4.09
N GLU A 8 10.77 0.03 3.58
CA GLU A 8 11.28 -0.64 2.39
C GLU A 8 11.32 -2.17 2.51
N ILE A 9 11.69 -2.69 3.71
CA ILE A 9 11.71 -4.14 3.94
C ILE A 9 10.29 -4.70 3.96
N PHE A 10 9.35 -3.95 4.56
CA PHE A 10 7.97 -4.42 4.74
C PHE A 10 7.10 -4.27 3.49
N GLU A 11 7.47 -3.42 2.54
CA GLU A 11 6.72 -3.19 1.29
C GLU A 11 6.42 -4.46 0.49
N GLU A 12 7.28 -5.48 0.56
CA GLU A 12 7.02 -6.75 -0.14
C GLU A 12 5.74 -7.43 0.36
N PHE A 13 5.44 -7.29 1.65
CA PHE A 13 4.23 -7.83 2.25
C PHE A 13 2.98 -6.98 1.95
N LEU A 14 3.15 -5.68 1.67
CA LEU A 14 2.04 -4.79 1.29
C LEU A 14 1.59 -5.01 -0.16
N GLY A 15 2.50 -5.42 -1.03
CA GLY A 15 2.19 -5.75 -2.42
C GLY A 15 1.61 -7.16 -2.61
N ASP A 16 1.83 -8.04 -1.63
CA ASP A 16 1.33 -9.42 -1.62
C ASP A 16 1.13 -9.90 -0.17
N TYR A 17 -0.07 -9.75 0.34
CA TYR A 17 -0.45 -10.07 1.72
C TYR A 17 -0.43 -11.57 2.03
N THR A 18 -0.37 -12.43 1.01
CA THR A 18 -0.26 -13.90 1.12
C THR A 18 1.13 -14.42 0.79
N GLY A 19 2.03 -13.52 0.44
CA GLY A 19 3.37 -13.85 -0.03
C GLY A 19 4.28 -14.45 1.03
N PHE A 20 5.22 -15.28 0.57
CA PHE A 20 6.27 -15.87 1.37
C PHE A 20 7.61 -15.32 0.89
N PHE A 21 8.33 -14.61 1.74
CA PHE A 21 9.57 -13.94 1.36
C PHE A 21 10.73 -14.35 2.23
N THR A 22 11.90 -14.61 1.62
CA THR A 22 13.15 -14.79 2.37
C THR A 22 13.83 -13.45 2.60
N GLY A 23 14.59 -13.34 3.70
CA GLY A 23 15.38 -12.13 3.96
C GLY A 23 16.41 -11.85 2.85
N SER A 24 16.98 -12.90 2.23
CA SER A 24 17.90 -12.74 1.11
C SER A 24 17.22 -12.20 -0.17
N PHE A 25 15.98 -12.63 -0.45
CA PHE A 25 15.20 -12.12 -1.57
C PHE A 25 14.92 -10.62 -1.38
N ILE A 26 14.39 -10.23 -0.22
CA ILE A 26 14.08 -8.81 0.08
C ILE A 26 15.35 -7.96 0.03
N ALA A 27 16.44 -8.40 0.69
CA ALA A 27 17.69 -7.67 0.70
C ALA A 27 18.25 -7.43 -0.71
N LYS A 28 18.22 -8.47 -1.57
CA LYS A 28 18.67 -8.35 -2.96
C LYS A 28 17.78 -7.40 -3.77
N LYS A 29 16.45 -7.55 -3.67
CA LYS A 29 15.48 -6.74 -4.42
C LYS A 29 15.56 -5.27 -4.05
N LYS A 30 15.69 -4.96 -2.75
CA LYS A 30 15.74 -3.59 -2.22
C LYS A 30 17.17 -3.02 -2.11
N LYS A 31 18.21 -3.78 -2.52
CA LYS A 31 19.63 -3.41 -2.42
C LYS A 31 20.05 -3.07 -0.98
N LEU A 32 19.50 -3.80 -0.02
CA LEU A 32 19.76 -3.61 1.41
C LEU A 32 20.79 -4.61 1.94
N ASN A 33 21.37 -4.30 3.11
CA ASN A 33 22.24 -5.24 3.80
C ASN A 33 21.47 -6.47 4.29
N GLN A 34 21.93 -7.68 3.92
CA GLN A 34 21.23 -8.93 4.24
C GLN A 34 21.09 -9.17 5.75
N LYS A 35 22.12 -8.85 6.54
CA LYS A 35 22.11 -9.04 8.01
C LYS A 35 21.08 -8.09 8.65
N THR A 36 21.06 -6.85 8.24
CA THR A 36 20.06 -5.85 8.72
C THR A 36 18.65 -6.29 8.38
N THR A 37 18.41 -6.72 7.14
CA THR A 37 17.12 -7.23 6.68
C THR A 37 16.68 -8.44 7.50
N SER A 38 17.58 -9.42 7.70
CA SER A 38 17.29 -10.61 8.48
C SER A 38 16.96 -10.29 9.94
N ASN A 39 17.73 -9.41 10.57
CA ASN A 39 17.49 -8.99 11.94
C ASN A 39 16.13 -8.30 12.11
N TYR A 40 15.76 -7.44 11.15
CA TYR A 40 14.47 -6.77 11.15
C TYR A 40 13.29 -7.76 11.02
N LEU A 41 13.37 -8.71 10.09
CA LEU A 41 12.35 -9.74 9.93
C LEU A 41 12.21 -10.63 11.17
N GLN A 42 13.31 -11.00 11.83
CA GLN A 42 13.29 -11.72 13.08
C GLN A 42 12.65 -10.90 14.23
N ASP A 43 12.89 -9.59 14.27
CA ASP A 43 12.26 -8.71 15.26
C ASP A 43 10.75 -8.63 15.04
N LEU A 44 10.29 -8.52 13.79
CA LEU A 44 8.85 -8.56 13.45
C LEU A 44 8.21 -9.92 13.79
N GLU A 45 8.94 -11.01 13.61
CA GLU A 45 8.50 -12.36 14.02
C GLU A 45 8.33 -12.44 15.54
N LYS A 46 9.31 -11.96 16.32
CA LYS A 46 9.24 -11.92 17.81
C LYS A 46 8.07 -11.06 18.31
N LYS A 47 7.71 -10.01 17.57
CA LYS A 47 6.57 -9.12 17.86
C LYS A 47 5.23 -9.71 17.43
N GLY A 48 5.22 -10.88 16.79
CA GLY A 48 4.01 -11.55 16.33
C GLY A 48 3.37 -10.90 15.09
N ILE A 49 4.09 -10.03 14.39
CA ILE A 49 3.65 -9.40 13.12
C ILE A 49 3.87 -10.37 11.96
N LEU A 50 5.01 -11.05 11.95
CA LEU A 50 5.33 -12.09 10.98
C LEU A 50 5.35 -13.47 11.64
N LYS A 51 5.13 -14.49 10.84
CA LYS A 51 5.49 -15.89 11.08
C LYS A 51 6.53 -16.32 10.07
N SER A 52 7.16 -17.43 10.34
CA SER A 52 8.08 -18.05 9.39
C SER A 52 7.88 -19.54 9.27
N LYS A 53 8.27 -20.07 8.10
CA LYS A 53 8.36 -21.51 7.82
C LYS A 53 9.70 -21.79 7.16
N THR A 54 10.41 -22.78 7.67
CA THR A 54 11.66 -23.24 7.07
C THR A 54 11.37 -24.26 5.97
N GLN A 55 11.93 -24.05 4.79
CA GLN A 55 11.88 -24.98 3.68
C GLN A 55 13.28 -25.19 3.13
N GLY A 56 13.84 -26.35 3.38
CA GLY A 56 15.26 -26.63 3.15
C GLY A 56 16.16 -25.70 3.97
N LYS A 57 17.04 -24.94 3.29
CA LYS A 57 17.92 -23.95 3.93
C LYS A 57 17.31 -22.55 4.03
N ASN A 58 16.09 -22.34 3.49
CA ASN A 58 15.47 -21.05 3.42
C ASN A 58 14.43 -20.86 4.52
N LYS A 59 14.52 -19.73 5.23
CA LYS A 59 13.49 -19.26 6.15
C LYS A 59 12.61 -18.26 5.42
N ASN A 60 11.34 -18.64 5.20
CA ASN A 60 10.33 -17.81 4.51
C ASN A 60 9.44 -17.14 5.55
N TYR A 61 9.33 -15.84 5.48
CA TYR A 61 8.47 -15.00 6.34
C TYR A 61 7.17 -14.68 5.64
N PHE A 62 6.08 -14.60 6.39
CA PHE A 62 4.73 -14.24 5.94
C PHE A 62 3.96 -13.56 7.07
N LEU A 63 2.87 -12.87 6.76
CA LEU A 63 2.05 -12.16 7.74
C LEU A 63 1.41 -13.15 8.74
N ASN A 64 1.44 -12.80 10.02
CA ASN A 64 0.84 -13.59 11.08
C ASN A 64 -0.68 -13.29 11.20
N LEU A 65 -1.47 -13.84 10.30
CA LEU A 65 -2.92 -13.60 10.27
C LEU A 65 -3.69 -14.18 11.47
N GLU A 66 -3.06 -15.01 12.32
CA GLU A 66 -3.65 -15.39 13.61
C GLU A 66 -3.64 -14.22 14.60
N ASN A 67 -2.74 -13.25 14.42
CA ASN A 67 -2.61 -12.06 15.24
C ASN A 67 -3.11 -10.81 14.46
N LYS A 68 -4.29 -10.94 13.85
CA LYS A 68 -4.81 -10.05 12.82
C LYS A 68 -4.84 -8.57 13.23
N GLU A 69 -5.28 -8.26 14.44
CA GLU A 69 -5.37 -6.88 14.91
C GLU A 69 -4.00 -6.21 15.00
N ILE A 70 -2.99 -6.91 15.51
CA ILE A 70 -1.62 -6.37 15.57
C ILE A 70 -1.06 -6.18 14.17
N VAL A 71 -1.27 -7.16 13.27
CA VAL A 71 -0.83 -7.09 11.87
C VAL A 71 -1.52 -5.94 11.15
N LYS A 72 -2.84 -5.78 11.28
CA LYS A 72 -3.60 -4.66 10.71
C LYS A 72 -3.04 -3.31 11.16
N ASN A 73 -2.91 -3.11 12.47
CA ASN A 73 -2.41 -1.85 13.00
C ASN A 73 -0.96 -1.55 12.57
N PHE A 74 -0.13 -2.59 12.44
CA PHE A 74 1.24 -2.42 11.92
C PHE A 74 1.24 -2.03 10.45
N ILE A 75 0.41 -2.70 9.62
CA ILE A 75 0.24 -2.35 8.20
C ILE A 75 -0.21 -0.89 8.07
N LEU A 76 -1.24 -0.47 8.81
CA LEU A 76 -1.73 0.92 8.80
C LEU A 76 -0.63 1.93 9.14
N ALA A 77 0.20 1.64 10.15
CA ALA A 77 1.32 2.51 10.50
C ALA A 77 2.34 2.65 9.35
N ILE A 78 2.67 1.54 8.67
CA ILE A 78 3.55 1.56 7.50
C ILE A 78 2.93 2.35 6.35
N GLU A 79 1.65 2.12 6.06
CA GLU A 79 0.94 2.81 4.97
C GLU A 79 0.86 4.31 5.19
N HIS A 80 0.65 4.76 6.44
CA HIS A 80 0.69 6.19 6.76
C HIS A 80 2.08 6.79 6.53
N LEU A 81 3.14 6.10 6.93
CA LEU A 81 4.51 6.56 6.68
C LEU A 81 4.80 6.66 5.18
N ARG A 82 4.44 5.65 4.39
CA ARG A 82 4.58 5.66 2.92
C ARG A 82 3.79 6.80 2.28
N THR A 83 2.58 7.06 2.77
CA THR A 83 1.75 8.18 2.29
C THR A 83 2.40 9.53 2.56
N ILE A 84 2.99 9.72 3.75
CA ILE A 84 3.74 10.94 4.10
C ILE A 84 4.94 11.10 3.16
N GLU A 85 5.78 10.08 3.03
CA GLU A 85 6.96 10.10 2.15
C GLU A 85 6.60 10.37 0.69
N PHE A 86 5.48 9.81 0.22
CA PHE A 86 4.97 10.06 -1.13
C PHE A 86 4.56 11.51 -1.32
N TYR A 87 3.80 12.08 -0.38
CA TYR A 87 3.31 13.45 -0.47
C TYR A 87 4.41 14.50 -0.28
N GLU A 88 5.47 14.22 0.48
CA GLU A 88 6.65 15.08 0.56
C GLU A 88 7.33 15.26 -0.81
N LYS A 89 7.31 14.21 -1.64
CA LYS A 89 7.90 14.20 -2.98
C LYS A 89 6.93 14.68 -4.08
N ASN A 90 5.63 14.72 -3.80
CA ASN A 90 4.55 14.97 -4.77
C ASN A 90 3.53 15.98 -4.23
N LEU A 91 3.96 17.22 -3.96
CA LEU A 91 3.13 18.24 -3.30
C LEU A 91 1.84 18.56 -4.06
N VAL A 92 1.90 18.63 -5.40
CA VAL A 92 0.70 18.89 -6.23
C VAL A 92 -0.30 17.73 -6.11
N ILE A 93 0.19 16.49 -6.09
CA ILE A 93 -0.68 15.31 -5.92
C ILE A 93 -1.28 15.27 -4.51
N LYS A 94 -0.55 15.74 -3.49
CA LYS A 94 -1.09 15.93 -2.15
C LYS A 94 -2.29 16.89 -2.16
N GLU A 95 -2.15 18.07 -2.75
CA GLU A 95 -3.24 19.05 -2.84
C GLU A 95 -4.47 18.51 -3.60
N ILE A 96 -4.23 17.83 -4.72
CA ILE A 96 -5.29 17.15 -5.48
C ILE A 96 -5.98 16.12 -4.59
N SER A 97 -5.22 15.28 -3.91
CA SER A 97 -5.75 14.21 -3.05
C SER A 97 -6.61 14.77 -1.90
N GLU A 98 -6.18 15.86 -1.28
CA GLU A 98 -6.95 16.53 -0.22
C GLU A 98 -8.28 17.07 -0.74
N LYS A 99 -8.31 17.67 -1.94
CA LYS A 99 -9.54 18.19 -2.56
C LYS A 99 -10.50 17.07 -2.98
N ILE A 100 -10.01 16.05 -3.70
CA ILE A 100 -10.87 14.96 -4.18
C ILE A 100 -11.43 14.10 -3.05
N LYS A 101 -10.72 13.99 -1.93
CA LYS A 101 -11.13 13.24 -0.74
C LYS A 101 -12.51 13.64 -0.22
N GLU A 102 -12.89 14.93 -0.34
CA GLU A 102 -14.20 15.45 0.07
C GLU A 102 -15.33 14.94 -0.83
N HIS A 103 -15.03 14.64 -2.10
CA HIS A 103 -15.97 14.20 -3.13
C HIS A 103 -16.08 12.67 -3.25
N ILE A 104 -15.37 11.92 -2.38
CA ILE A 104 -15.38 10.46 -2.36
C ILE A 104 -16.22 9.95 -1.17
N LYS A 105 -17.14 9.03 -1.44
CA LYS A 105 -17.88 8.26 -0.43
C LYS A 105 -17.31 6.84 -0.39
N GLY A 106 -16.67 6.46 0.72
CA GLY A 106 -15.98 5.17 0.88
C GLY A 106 -14.47 5.31 0.91
N SER A 107 -13.75 4.39 0.29
CA SER A 107 -12.29 4.29 0.34
C SER A 107 -11.66 4.62 -1.00
N ALA A 108 -10.43 5.16 -0.98
CA ALA A 108 -9.72 5.50 -2.21
C ALA A 108 -8.21 5.36 -2.06
N LEU A 109 -7.56 5.00 -3.17
CA LEU A 109 -6.11 4.93 -3.29
C LEU A 109 -5.64 5.38 -4.68
N ILE A 110 -4.42 5.90 -4.74
CA ILE A 110 -3.68 6.12 -5.98
C ILE A 110 -3.01 4.80 -6.36
N PHE A 111 -3.01 4.48 -7.65
CA PHE A 111 -2.26 3.33 -8.19
C PHE A 111 -1.55 3.74 -9.49
N GLY A 112 -1.09 2.79 -10.30
CA GLY A 112 -0.46 3.11 -11.58
C GLY A 112 0.94 3.70 -11.46
N SER A 113 1.28 4.62 -12.37
CA SER A 113 2.62 5.16 -12.51
C SER A 113 3.08 6.00 -11.31
N TYR A 114 2.18 6.80 -10.74
CA TYR A 114 2.47 7.61 -9.54
C TYR A 114 2.81 6.75 -8.32
N ALA A 115 2.01 5.74 -8.04
CA ALA A 115 2.27 4.84 -6.92
C ALA A 115 3.55 3.99 -7.11
N LYS A 116 3.93 3.72 -8.36
CA LYS A 116 5.19 3.03 -8.72
C LYS A 116 6.42 3.96 -8.71
N GLY A 117 6.24 5.27 -8.65
CA GLY A 117 7.33 6.25 -8.79
C GLY A 117 7.94 6.27 -10.19
N THR A 118 7.17 5.89 -11.22
CA THR A 118 7.60 5.82 -12.63
C THR A 118 6.89 6.84 -13.51
N GLN A 119 6.12 7.76 -12.90
CA GLN A 119 5.37 8.79 -13.61
C GLN A 119 6.28 9.68 -14.44
N LYS A 120 5.78 10.11 -15.59
CA LYS A 120 6.39 11.12 -16.46
C LYS A 120 5.61 12.43 -16.31
N LYS A 121 6.09 13.50 -16.94
CA LYS A 121 5.49 14.85 -16.88
C LYS A 121 4.00 14.86 -17.26
N ASP A 122 3.62 14.04 -18.25
CA ASP A 122 2.26 13.98 -18.80
C ASP A 122 1.53 12.69 -18.37
N SER A 123 1.92 12.09 -17.23
CA SER A 123 1.26 10.90 -16.72
C SER A 123 -0.07 11.25 -16.04
N ASP A 124 -1.07 10.44 -16.32
CA ASP A 124 -2.38 10.51 -15.67
C ASP A 124 -2.28 10.04 -14.21
N LEU A 125 -3.14 10.60 -13.36
CA LEU A 125 -3.30 10.18 -11.98
C LEU A 125 -4.39 9.11 -11.89
N ASP A 126 -3.98 7.84 -11.76
CA ASP A 126 -4.90 6.73 -11.63
C ASP A 126 -5.42 6.60 -10.19
N ILE A 127 -6.75 6.65 -10.00
CA ILE A 127 -7.39 6.54 -8.69
C ILE A 127 -8.39 5.38 -8.69
N PHE A 128 -8.25 4.49 -7.72
CA PHE A 128 -9.18 3.40 -7.46
C PHE A 128 -10.06 3.75 -6.26
N ILE A 129 -11.37 3.67 -6.45
CA ILE A 129 -12.39 4.03 -5.45
C ILE A 129 -13.27 2.81 -5.16
N ILE A 130 -13.50 2.53 -3.88
CA ILE A 130 -14.49 1.57 -3.41
C ILE A 130 -15.59 2.34 -2.70
N GLY A 131 -16.79 2.33 -3.28
CA GLY A 131 -17.94 3.13 -2.87
C GLY A 131 -18.47 3.97 -4.02
N GLY A 132 -18.40 5.28 -3.90
CA GLY A 132 -18.83 6.22 -4.94
C GLY A 132 -18.11 7.56 -4.88
N CYS A 133 -18.27 8.38 -5.90
CA CYS A 133 -17.71 9.73 -5.94
C CYS A 133 -18.58 10.67 -6.74
N ASN A 134 -18.32 11.96 -6.60
CA ASN A 134 -18.85 13.00 -7.49
C ASN A 134 -17.85 13.25 -8.63
N GLU A 135 -18.02 12.53 -9.74
CA GLU A 135 -17.12 12.57 -10.89
C GLU A 135 -17.00 13.99 -11.46
N ASN A 136 -18.10 14.77 -11.52
CA ASN A 136 -18.07 16.14 -12.05
C ASN A 136 -17.17 17.08 -11.22
N GLU A 137 -17.17 16.94 -9.89
CA GLU A 137 -16.28 17.75 -9.04
C GLU A 137 -14.82 17.30 -9.16
N ILE A 138 -14.58 16.00 -9.32
CA ILE A 138 -13.23 15.47 -9.54
C ILE A 138 -12.70 15.95 -10.92
N GLU A 139 -13.54 15.98 -11.96
CA GLU A 139 -13.17 16.51 -13.27
C GLU A 139 -12.80 18.01 -13.21
N LYS A 140 -13.53 18.82 -12.43
CA LYS A 140 -13.17 20.23 -12.22
C LYS A 140 -11.80 20.37 -11.56
N ILE A 141 -11.48 19.50 -10.59
CA ILE A 141 -10.18 19.49 -9.94
C ILE A 141 -9.09 19.07 -10.94
N SER A 142 -9.33 18.01 -11.74
CA SER A 142 -8.44 17.57 -12.82
C SER A 142 -8.09 18.74 -13.76
N ASN A 143 -9.10 19.46 -14.23
CA ASN A 143 -8.93 20.62 -15.11
C ASN A 143 -8.17 21.78 -14.43
N LEU A 144 -8.44 22.05 -13.14
CA LEU A 144 -7.77 23.10 -12.37
C LEU A 144 -6.25 22.87 -12.28
N TYR A 145 -5.82 21.62 -12.11
CA TYR A 145 -4.41 21.27 -11.96
C TYR A 145 -3.75 20.85 -13.29
N ASN A 146 -4.54 20.77 -14.38
CA ASN A 146 -4.09 20.27 -15.68
C ASN A 146 -3.38 18.91 -15.59
N ILE A 147 -3.94 18.02 -14.76
CA ILE A 147 -3.53 16.64 -14.60
C ILE A 147 -4.76 15.77 -14.83
N GLU A 148 -4.69 14.89 -15.84
CA GLU A 148 -5.78 13.95 -16.12
C GLU A 148 -5.95 12.97 -14.95
N ILE A 149 -7.17 12.82 -14.43
CA ILE A 149 -7.50 11.90 -13.35
C ILE A 149 -8.35 10.76 -13.89
N ASN A 150 -7.77 9.56 -13.91
CA ASN A 150 -8.44 8.33 -14.33
C ASN A 150 -9.10 7.65 -13.14
N LEU A 151 -10.43 7.59 -13.11
CA LEU A 151 -11.18 6.95 -12.05
C LEU A 151 -11.54 5.50 -12.39
N LYS A 152 -11.31 4.60 -11.43
CA LYS A 152 -11.84 3.24 -11.41
C LYS A 152 -12.71 3.07 -10.18
N VAL A 153 -14.03 3.04 -10.36
CA VAL A 153 -15.01 3.05 -9.27
C VAL A 153 -15.70 1.71 -9.15
N TYR A 154 -15.61 1.10 -7.98
CA TYR A 154 -16.34 -0.11 -7.63
C TYR A 154 -17.28 0.18 -6.46
N SER A 155 -18.54 -0.26 -6.56
CA SER A 155 -19.52 -0.07 -5.48
C SER A 155 -19.16 -0.84 -4.20
N LYS A 156 -18.39 -1.93 -4.32
CA LYS A 156 -17.87 -2.77 -3.23
C LYS A 156 -16.54 -3.39 -3.61
N PHE A 157 -15.79 -3.83 -2.62
CA PHE A 157 -14.54 -4.56 -2.83
C PHE A 157 -14.77 -5.82 -3.68
N LYS A 158 -13.89 -6.06 -4.66
CA LYS A 158 -13.92 -7.23 -5.54
C LYS A 158 -12.52 -7.78 -5.69
N LYS A 159 -12.37 -9.08 -5.68
CA LYS A 159 -11.09 -9.77 -5.90
C LYS A 159 -10.86 -10.06 -7.39
N ASP A 160 -10.69 -9.03 -8.17
CA ASP A 160 -10.37 -9.16 -9.59
C ASP A 160 -8.93 -8.72 -9.91
N ILE A 161 -8.57 -8.82 -11.19
CA ILE A 161 -7.22 -8.48 -11.67
C ILE A 161 -6.90 -7.01 -11.41
N LEU A 162 -7.87 -6.11 -11.61
CA LEU A 162 -7.67 -4.67 -11.42
C LEU A 162 -7.42 -4.32 -9.95
N THR A 163 -8.22 -4.88 -9.04
CA THR A 163 -8.03 -4.69 -7.59
C THR A 163 -6.68 -5.21 -7.14
N LYS A 164 -6.25 -6.39 -7.62
CA LYS A 164 -4.92 -6.94 -7.33
C LYS A 164 -3.81 -6.03 -7.84
N GLU A 165 -3.95 -5.50 -9.04
CA GLU A 165 -2.97 -4.57 -9.60
C GLU A 165 -2.92 -3.25 -8.83
N ALA A 166 -4.08 -2.69 -8.48
CA ALA A 166 -4.18 -1.48 -7.68
C ALA A 166 -3.53 -1.64 -6.30
N ILE A 167 -3.77 -2.77 -5.62
CA ILE A 167 -3.19 -3.04 -4.30
C ILE A 167 -1.68 -3.28 -4.37
N LYS A 168 -1.17 -3.87 -5.44
CA LYS A 168 0.26 -4.21 -5.55
C LYS A 168 1.19 -3.02 -5.40
N ASN A 169 0.79 -1.84 -5.89
CA ASN A 169 1.51 -0.58 -5.74
C ASN A 169 0.48 0.51 -5.54
N HIS A 170 0.32 0.98 -4.33
CA HIS A 170 -0.72 1.95 -3.98
C HIS A 170 -0.24 2.99 -2.98
N ILE A 171 -0.97 4.10 -2.93
CA ILE A 171 -0.90 5.13 -1.89
C ILE A 171 -2.33 5.46 -1.48
N PHE A 172 -2.64 5.31 -0.22
CA PHE A 172 -4.00 5.59 0.27
C PHE A 172 -4.33 7.09 0.29
N ILE A 173 -5.53 7.43 -0.16
CA ILE A 173 -6.11 8.77 -0.07
C ILE A 173 -7.11 8.83 1.10
N LYS A 174 -7.95 7.79 1.21
CA LYS A 174 -9.07 7.77 2.17
C LYS A 174 -9.38 6.37 2.66
N ASN A 175 -9.67 6.24 3.96
CA ASN A 175 -10.17 5.01 4.60
C ASN A 175 -9.31 3.75 4.30
N ALA A 176 -7.99 3.84 4.47
CA ALA A 176 -7.06 2.73 4.31
C ALA A 176 -7.47 1.50 5.13
N GLU A 177 -7.95 1.72 6.36
CA GLU A 177 -8.35 0.66 7.28
C GLU A 177 -9.42 -0.25 6.67
N GLN A 178 -10.44 0.30 6.03
CA GLN A 178 -11.50 -0.47 5.40
C GLN A 178 -10.97 -1.42 4.32
N ILE A 179 -10.08 -0.93 3.45
CA ILE A 179 -9.48 -1.76 2.38
C ILE A 179 -8.59 -2.85 2.99
N ILE A 180 -7.78 -2.51 3.99
CA ILE A 180 -6.89 -3.47 4.65
C ILE A 180 -7.70 -4.55 5.38
N GLU A 181 -8.82 -4.20 6.02
CA GLU A 181 -9.73 -5.17 6.63
C GLU A 181 -10.32 -6.13 5.61
N GLU A 182 -10.80 -5.65 4.47
CA GLU A 182 -11.30 -6.50 3.38
C GLU A 182 -10.22 -7.46 2.87
N ILE A 183 -8.99 -6.98 2.69
CA ILE A 183 -7.85 -7.81 2.26
C ILE A 183 -7.55 -8.89 3.30
N LEU A 184 -7.43 -8.53 4.57
CA LEU A 184 -7.06 -9.46 5.64
C LEU A 184 -8.20 -10.41 6.04
N ASN A 185 -9.47 -10.03 5.86
CA ASN A 185 -10.62 -10.88 6.19
C ASN A 185 -10.80 -12.00 5.19
N ASP A 186 -10.48 -11.74 3.96
CA ASP A 186 -10.81 -12.63 2.86
C ASP A 186 -9.69 -13.62 2.49
N ASN A 187 -8.56 -13.68 3.24
CA ASN A 187 -7.37 -14.46 2.85
C ASN A 187 -7.00 -14.21 1.38
N TYR A 188 -6.63 -12.99 1.11
CA TYR A 188 -6.31 -12.47 -0.25
C TYR A 188 -5.25 -13.30 -0.95
#